data_f4323f42c8e7ced3641cff11dec72856
#
_entry.id   f4323f42c8e7ced3641cff11dec72856
#
_cell.length_a   1.000
_cell.length_b   1.000
_cell.length_c   1.000
_cell.angle_alpha   90.00
_cell.angle_beta   90.00
_cell.angle_gamma   90.00
#
_symmetry.space_group_name_H-M   'P 1'
#
loop_
_entity.id
_entity.type
_entity.pdbx_description
1 polymer ?
#
loop_
_entity_poly.entity_id
_entity_poly.type
_entity_poly.pdbx_seq_one_letter_code
_entity_poly.pdbx_strand_id
1 'polypeptide(L)'
;MKLALAQLDIIFEDKVKNKEVAIQFIKQAVDENVNMIFFPEMTLTGFSMNTSFVGENNHETLEFFKAMSSKFNIHIGFGYVEGTSHSKNKYSVVSPRVILRGVPRVTLQGVPRVTLQGVPEGVELVNYSKIHPFSFGDETKFYESGNEINLFNAFGFTIAPFICYDLRFPEIFQIASRTATLITVAANWPCERREHWITLLKARAIENQCYIAGINRVGEGNGLNYSGDSMVIDPLGNIISTFYNEEGLVIADICQDEVIKIREKFRLKDDRKETLYCNLYSV
;
A
#
# COMPACT_ATOMS: atom_id res chain seq x y z
N MET A 1 -0.29 -7.61 -14.95
CA MET A 1 0.67 -6.93 -14.06
C MET A 1 1.20 -7.93 -13.05
N LYS A 2 2.51 -8.03 -12.92
CA LYS A 2 3.16 -8.86 -11.89
C LYS A 2 3.46 -7.99 -10.66
N LEU A 3 2.88 -8.33 -9.52
CA LEU A 3 3.09 -7.61 -8.25
C LEU A 3 3.78 -8.50 -7.22
N ALA A 4 4.48 -7.88 -6.27
CA ALA A 4 5.07 -8.54 -5.12
C ALA A 4 4.65 -7.86 -3.81
N LEU A 5 4.41 -8.65 -2.78
CA LEU A 5 4.20 -8.21 -1.42
C LEU A 5 5.41 -8.62 -0.59
N ALA A 6 6.09 -7.66 -0.01
CA ALA A 6 7.26 -7.90 0.82
C ALA A 6 6.83 -8.28 2.24
N GLN A 7 6.89 -9.57 2.56
CA GLN A 7 6.69 -10.05 3.91
C GLN A 7 8.04 -10.12 4.62
N LEU A 8 8.36 -9.09 5.39
CA LEU A 8 9.67 -8.96 6.04
C LEU A 8 9.54 -8.93 7.56
N ASP A 9 10.60 -9.35 8.26
CA ASP A 9 10.76 -9.15 9.69
C ASP A 9 11.32 -7.73 9.93
N ILE A 10 10.44 -6.82 10.34
CA ILE A 10 10.83 -5.42 10.57
C ILE A 10 11.56 -5.33 11.90
N ILE A 11 12.80 -4.86 11.87
CA ILE A 11 13.57 -4.58 13.09
C ILE A 11 12.97 -3.32 13.75
N PHE A 12 12.41 -3.50 14.95
CA PHE A 12 11.67 -2.45 15.64
C PHE A 12 12.49 -1.19 15.84
N GLU A 13 12.00 -0.04 15.36
CA GLU A 13 12.60 1.30 15.43
C GLU A 13 14.03 1.44 14.85
N ASP A 14 14.48 0.53 13.97
CA ASP A 14 15.80 0.59 13.32
C ASP A 14 15.69 0.89 11.81
N LYS A 15 15.54 2.19 11.49
CA LYS A 15 15.42 2.63 10.08
C LYS A 15 16.62 2.24 9.22
N VAL A 16 17.83 2.20 9.78
CA VAL A 16 19.05 1.93 9.03
C VAL A 16 19.06 0.49 8.53
N LYS A 17 18.86 -0.47 9.44
CA LYS A 17 18.82 -1.89 9.07
C LYS A 17 17.62 -2.20 8.18
N ASN A 18 16.44 -1.63 8.47
CA ASN A 18 15.26 -1.86 7.64
C ASN A 18 15.40 -1.31 6.21
N LYS A 19 16.18 -0.22 5.99
CA LYS A 19 16.55 0.23 4.64
C LYS A 19 17.39 -0.80 3.90
N GLU A 20 18.34 -1.45 4.58
CA GLU A 20 19.18 -2.50 3.99
C GLU A 20 18.33 -3.70 3.58
N VAL A 21 17.42 -4.16 4.45
CA VAL A 21 16.46 -5.24 4.16
C VAL A 21 15.57 -4.85 2.99
N ALA A 22 14.98 -3.66 3.00
CA ALA A 22 14.12 -3.19 1.90
C ALA A 22 14.85 -3.20 0.54
N ILE A 23 16.13 -2.80 0.50
CA ILE A 23 16.94 -2.86 -0.73
C ILE A 23 17.10 -4.31 -1.23
N GLN A 24 17.26 -5.28 -0.33
CA GLN A 24 17.37 -6.69 -0.73
C GLN A 24 16.08 -7.20 -1.34
N PHE A 25 14.91 -6.89 -0.74
CA PHE A 25 13.60 -7.25 -1.28
C PHE A 25 13.31 -6.58 -2.63
N ILE A 26 13.73 -5.31 -2.81
CA ILE A 26 13.60 -4.62 -4.10
C ILE A 26 14.43 -5.32 -5.18
N LYS A 27 15.67 -5.72 -4.87
CA LYS A 27 16.51 -6.47 -5.82
C LYS A 27 15.88 -7.80 -6.21
N GLN A 28 15.41 -8.58 -5.23
CA GLN A 28 14.72 -9.85 -5.50
C GLN A 28 13.48 -9.64 -6.38
N ALA A 29 12.68 -8.59 -6.13
CA ALA A 29 11.52 -8.28 -6.95
C ALA A 29 11.91 -7.91 -8.41
N VAL A 30 13.02 -7.22 -8.59
CA VAL A 30 13.55 -6.89 -9.94
C VAL A 30 14.02 -8.16 -10.66
N ASP A 31 14.75 -9.04 -9.97
CA ASP A 31 15.22 -10.32 -10.54
C ASP A 31 14.04 -11.19 -10.98
N GLU A 32 12.91 -11.10 -10.29
CA GLU A 32 11.64 -11.77 -10.62
C GLU A 32 10.79 -11.03 -11.69
N ASN A 33 11.28 -9.94 -12.26
CA ASN A 33 10.56 -9.09 -13.23
C ASN A 33 9.23 -8.55 -12.70
N VAL A 34 9.16 -8.19 -11.43
CA VAL A 34 7.99 -7.57 -10.80
C VAL A 34 7.82 -6.14 -11.29
N ASN A 35 6.58 -5.74 -11.59
CA ASN A 35 6.26 -4.36 -11.99
C ASN A 35 6.14 -3.42 -10.78
N MET A 36 5.61 -3.94 -9.67
CA MET A 36 5.33 -3.17 -8.46
C MET A 36 5.51 -4.01 -7.20
N ILE A 37 6.27 -3.50 -6.23
CA ILE A 37 6.45 -4.10 -4.91
C ILE A 37 5.76 -3.25 -3.84
N PHE A 38 5.08 -3.91 -2.89
CA PHE A 38 4.43 -3.27 -1.74
C PHE A 38 5.06 -3.76 -0.45
N PHE A 39 5.39 -2.83 0.43
CA PHE A 39 5.92 -3.07 1.77
C PHE A 39 4.82 -2.91 2.83
N PRO A 40 5.01 -3.45 4.06
CA PRO A 40 4.06 -3.29 5.16
C PRO A 40 3.91 -1.84 5.66
N GLU A 41 2.90 -1.61 6.51
CA GLU A 41 2.71 -0.40 7.29
C GLU A 41 3.99 -0.06 8.08
N MET A 42 4.36 1.24 8.16
CA MET A 42 5.56 1.70 8.89
C MET A 42 6.79 0.85 8.55
N THR A 43 7.08 0.73 7.27
CA THR A 43 8.06 -0.20 6.66
C THR A 43 9.43 -0.19 7.34
N LEU A 44 9.91 1.00 7.72
CA LEU A 44 11.27 1.16 8.27
C LEU A 44 11.33 1.18 9.79
N THR A 45 10.19 1.14 10.49
CA THR A 45 10.16 1.32 11.95
C THR A 45 9.38 0.24 12.69
N GLY A 46 8.45 -0.44 11.99
CA GLY A 46 7.41 -1.21 12.64
C GLY A 46 6.40 -0.29 13.35
N PHE A 47 5.33 -0.89 13.88
CA PHE A 47 4.24 -0.16 14.52
C PHE A 47 4.67 0.40 15.88
N SER A 48 5.03 1.68 15.89
CA SER A 48 5.55 2.41 17.05
C SER A 48 4.67 3.60 17.43
N MET A 49 4.53 3.82 18.74
CA MET A 49 3.91 5.03 19.32
C MET A 49 4.94 6.12 19.66
N ASN A 50 6.23 5.84 19.48
CA ASN A 50 7.31 6.79 19.74
C ASN A 50 7.51 7.76 18.57
N THR A 51 6.46 8.53 18.26
CA THR A 51 6.42 9.42 17.08
C THR A 51 7.52 10.47 17.08
N SER A 52 8.02 10.89 18.25
CA SER A 52 9.15 11.80 18.37
C SER A 52 10.46 11.21 17.83
N PHE A 53 10.59 9.89 17.83
CA PHE A 53 11.76 9.16 17.34
C PHE A 53 11.58 8.65 15.93
N VAL A 54 10.42 8.05 15.61
CA VAL A 54 10.19 7.42 14.30
C VAL A 54 9.63 8.38 13.25
N GLY A 55 9.00 9.48 13.69
CA GLY A 55 8.37 10.46 12.80
C GLY A 55 9.37 11.33 12.05
N GLU A 56 8.96 11.81 10.90
CA GLU A 56 9.81 12.59 9.97
C GLU A 56 9.11 13.88 9.55
N ASN A 57 9.88 14.99 9.60
CA ASN A 57 9.48 16.28 9.01
C ASN A 57 10.23 16.59 7.71
N ASN A 58 11.25 15.79 7.39
CA ASN A 58 12.18 15.99 6.25
C ASN A 58 11.94 15.04 5.08
N HIS A 59 10.87 14.21 5.13
CA HIS A 59 10.52 13.24 4.10
C HIS A 59 11.62 12.20 3.77
N GLU A 60 12.46 11.87 4.74
CA GLU A 60 13.62 10.99 4.54
C GLU A 60 13.24 9.63 3.94
N THR A 61 12.17 9.00 4.44
CA THR A 61 11.71 7.71 3.94
C THR A 61 11.16 7.84 2.52
N LEU A 62 10.39 8.89 2.23
CA LEU A 62 9.86 9.15 0.89
C LEU A 62 10.99 9.32 -0.14
N GLU A 63 11.99 10.15 0.18
CA GLU A 63 13.13 10.39 -0.72
C GLU A 63 13.99 9.13 -0.91
N PHE A 64 14.17 8.32 0.14
CA PHE A 64 14.84 7.03 0.03
C PHE A 64 14.13 6.11 -0.98
N PHE A 65 12.81 5.92 -0.87
CA PHE A 65 12.08 5.05 -1.78
C PHE A 65 11.94 5.62 -3.20
N LYS A 66 11.86 6.94 -3.37
CA LYS A 66 11.96 7.59 -4.69
C LYS A 66 13.29 7.27 -5.37
N ALA A 67 14.40 7.39 -4.63
CA ALA A 67 15.73 7.06 -5.15
C ALA A 67 15.83 5.57 -5.53
N MET A 68 15.29 4.66 -4.68
CA MET A 68 15.28 3.23 -4.97
C MET A 68 14.40 2.88 -6.16
N SER A 69 13.22 3.48 -6.28
CA SER A 69 12.33 3.31 -7.42
C SER A 69 13.00 3.70 -8.74
N SER A 70 13.67 4.86 -8.77
CA SER A 70 14.43 5.30 -9.94
C SER A 70 15.61 4.41 -10.26
N LYS A 71 16.39 4.02 -9.23
CA LYS A 71 17.59 3.18 -9.38
C LYS A 71 17.27 1.81 -9.94
N PHE A 72 16.22 1.18 -9.46
CA PHE A 72 15.85 -0.19 -9.81
C PHE A 72 14.73 -0.27 -10.86
N ASN A 73 14.23 0.87 -11.32
CA ASN A 73 13.15 0.98 -12.32
C ASN A 73 11.90 0.16 -11.96
N ILE A 74 11.45 0.24 -10.70
CA ILE A 74 10.30 -0.49 -10.17
C ILE A 74 9.38 0.45 -9.37
N HIS A 75 8.07 0.23 -9.42
CA HIS A 75 7.11 0.94 -8.56
C HIS A 75 7.18 0.39 -7.13
N ILE A 76 7.15 1.27 -6.13
CA ILE A 76 7.30 0.88 -4.72
C ILE A 76 6.21 1.52 -3.87
N GLY A 77 5.43 0.69 -3.15
CA GLY A 77 4.52 1.14 -2.10
C GLY A 77 5.12 0.88 -0.71
N PHE A 78 5.03 1.84 0.19
CA PHE A 78 5.64 1.76 1.53
C PHE A 78 4.89 2.61 2.56
N GLY A 79 4.96 2.18 3.84
CA GLY A 79 4.42 2.92 4.97
C GLY A 79 5.48 3.71 5.73
N TYR A 80 5.11 4.86 6.29
CA TYR A 80 6.00 5.70 7.12
C TYR A 80 5.19 6.58 8.08
N VAL A 81 5.89 7.25 8.99
CA VAL A 81 5.31 8.19 9.95
C VAL A 81 5.70 9.61 9.55
N GLU A 82 4.70 10.43 9.18
CA GLU A 82 4.90 11.85 8.89
C GLU A 82 4.64 12.68 10.14
N GLY A 83 5.55 13.61 10.45
CA GLY A 83 5.47 14.47 11.64
C GLY A 83 5.99 13.82 12.90
N THR A 84 6.54 14.64 13.80
CA THR A 84 7.02 14.24 15.15
C THR A 84 6.07 14.70 16.25
N SER A 85 5.15 15.59 15.93
CA SER A 85 3.98 16.02 16.70
C SER A 85 2.82 16.12 15.72
N HIS A 86 1.60 15.76 16.13
CA HIS A 86 0.47 15.62 15.20
C HIS A 86 0.78 14.66 14.05
N SER A 87 1.31 13.49 14.42
CA SER A 87 1.85 12.54 13.47
C SER A 87 0.76 11.85 12.66
N LYS A 88 1.09 11.44 11.44
CA LYS A 88 0.19 10.67 10.58
C LYS A 88 0.83 9.36 10.17
N ASN A 89 0.06 8.29 10.24
CA ASN A 89 0.42 7.00 9.68
C ASN A 89 0.10 7.05 8.18
N LYS A 90 1.15 7.06 7.35
CA LYS A 90 1.09 7.33 5.92
C LYS A 90 1.46 6.11 5.11
N TYR A 91 0.89 6.03 3.91
CA TYR A 91 1.28 5.09 2.87
C TYR A 91 1.45 5.81 1.54
N SER A 92 2.63 5.72 0.97
CA SER A 92 2.92 6.31 -0.34
C SER A 92 3.26 5.23 -1.35
N VAL A 93 2.98 5.53 -2.62
CA VAL A 93 3.46 4.76 -3.76
C VAL A 93 4.26 5.68 -4.67
N VAL A 94 5.45 5.24 -5.02
CA VAL A 94 6.34 5.95 -5.93
C VAL A 94 6.57 5.16 -7.20
N SER A 95 6.75 5.87 -8.32
CA SER A 95 7.12 5.29 -9.61
C SER A 95 8.53 5.72 -10.01
N PRO A 96 9.25 4.92 -10.79
CA PRO A 96 10.43 5.39 -11.48
C PRO A 96 10.04 6.54 -12.40
N ARG A 97 10.99 7.43 -12.72
CA ARG A 97 10.73 8.56 -13.61
C ARG A 97 10.15 8.07 -14.93
N VAL A 98 8.97 8.57 -15.29
CA VAL A 98 8.41 8.35 -16.62
C VAL A 98 9.23 9.17 -17.62
N ILE A 99 10.11 8.51 -18.36
CA ILE A 99 10.62 9.09 -19.60
C ILE A 99 9.45 9.00 -20.59
N LEU A 100 8.78 10.10 -20.82
CA LEU A 100 7.78 10.21 -21.89
C LEU A 100 8.49 9.95 -23.23
N ARG A 101 8.56 8.69 -23.66
CA ARG A 101 8.97 8.32 -25.01
C ARG A 101 7.84 8.75 -25.94
N GLY A 102 8.07 9.80 -26.72
CA GLY A 102 7.18 10.17 -27.83
C GLY A 102 6.51 11.54 -27.77
N VAL A 103 6.85 12.42 -26.81
CA VAL A 103 6.50 13.84 -26.97
C VAL A 103 7.61 14.49 -27.81
N PRO A 104 7.30 15.04 -29.01
CA PRO A 104 8.28 15.81 -29.76
C PRO A 104 8.80 16.94 -28.85
N ARG A 105 10.13 17.11 -28.78
CA ARG A 105 10.74 18.25 -28.11
C ARG A 105 10.27 19.51 -28.80
N VAL A 106 9.29 20.18 -28.22
CA VAL A 106 9.01 21.57 -28.58
C VAL A 106 10.13 22.38 -27.92
N THR A 107 11.10 22.78 -28.72
CA THR A 107 12.13 23.74 -28.31
C THR A 107 11.45 25.10 -28.20
N LEU A 108 10.96 25.43 -27.00
CA LEU A 108 10.63 26.82 -26.67
C LEU A 108 11.96 27.59 -26.56
N GLN A 109 12.25 28.41 -27.54
CA GLN A 109 13.35 29.38 -27.47
C GLN A 109 13.10 30.29 -26.26
N GLY A 110 14.06 30.30 -25.30
CA GLY A 110 14.02 31.20 -24.15
C GLY A 110 13.99 30.58 -22.77
N VAL A 111 13.93 29.24 -22.64
CA VAL A 111 14.05 28.56 -21.32
C VAL A 111 15.51 28.20 -21.07
N PRO A 112 16.13 28.60 -19.93
CA PRO A 112 17.50 28.26 -19.61
C PRO A 112 17.68 26.73 -19.64
N ARG A 113 18.75 26.23 -20.24
CA ARG A 113 19.17 24.81 -20.16
C ARG A 113 19.34 24.46 -18.69
N VAL A 114 18.41 23.69 -18.12
CA VAL A 114 18.64 22.96 -16.86
C VAL A 114 19.66 21.88 -17.18
N THR A 115 20.90 22.11 -16.80
CA THR A 115 21.97 21.10 -16.82
C THR A 115 21.55 19.94 -15.93
N LEU A 116 21.43 18.76 -16.53
CA LEU A 116 21.18 17.49 -15.86
C LEU A 116 22.39 17.10 -14.98
N GLN A 117 22.54 17.71 -13.83
CA GLN A 117 23.33 17.22 -12.72
C GLN A 117 22.33 16.84 -11.60
N GLY A 118 21.89 15.58 -11.62
CA GLY A 118 21.03 15.01 -10.61
C GLY A 118 20.36 13.75 -11.19
N VAL A 119 20.45 12.64 -10.49
CA VAL A 119 19.65 11.45 -10.77
C VAL A 119 18.19 11.89 -10.72
N PRO A 120 17.38 11.65 -11.75
CA PRO A 120 16.00 12.07 -11.71
C PRO A 120 15.25 11.28 -10.63
N GLU A 121 14.74 11.98 -9.66
CA GLU A 121 13.98 11.42 -8.54
C GLU A 121 12.69 10.77 -9.05
N GLY A 122 12.29 9.66 -8.40
CA GLY A 122 11.00 9.01 -8.63
C GLY A 122 9.83 9.95 -8.33
N VAL A 123 8.69 9.66 -8.90
CA VAL A 123 7.46 10.46 -8.73
C VAL A 123 6.55 9.77 -7.72
N GLU A 124 6.06 10.52 -6.75
CA GLU A 124 4.99 10.06 -5.84
C GLU A 124 3.67 10.05 -6.60
N LEU A 125 3.03 8.86 -6.68
CA LEU A 125 1.75 8.66 -7.36
C LEU A 125 0.57 8.89 -6.43
N VAL A 126 0.71 8.55 -5.17
CA VAL A 126 -0.31 8.66 -4.13
C VAL A 126 0.35 8.80 -2.77
N ASN A 127 -0.32 9.54 -1.89
CA ASN A 127 0.00 9.68 -0.49
C ASN A 127 -1.29 9.54 0.31
N TYR A 128 -1.43 8.45 1.06
CA TYR A 128 -2.60 8.14 1.85
C TYR A 128 -2.31 8.29 3.34
N SER A 129 -3.23 8.87 4.10
CA SER A 129 -3.20 8.89 5.57
C SER A 129 -4.24 7.91 6.10
N LYS A 130 -3.84 7.06 7.04
CA LYS A 130 -4.74 6.10 7.71
C LYS A 130 -5.98 6.80 8.25
N ILE A 131 -7.16 6.37 7.79
CA ILE A 131 -8.43 6.99 8.21
C ILE A 131 -8.78 6.55 9.64
N HIS A 132 -8.50 5.29 9.98
CA HIS A 132 -8.89 4.71 11.26
C HIS A 132 -7.64 4.33 12.09
N PRO A 133 -7.09 5.25 12.91
CA PRO A 133 -6.09 4.89 13.91
C PRO A 133 -6.62 3.84 14.88
N PHE A 134 -5.78 2.87 15.26
CA PHE A 134 -6.16 1.73 16.09
C PHE A 134 -6.33 2.14 17.57
N SER A 135 -7.53 2.50 17.98
CA SER A 135 -7.84 3.02 19.31
C SER A 135 -7.55 2.03 20.44
N PHE A 136 -7.79 0.72 20.23
CA PHE A 136 -7.46 -0.31 21.21
C PHE A 136 -5.95 -0.42 21.49
N GLY A 137 -5.09 -0.05 20.53
CA GLY A 137 -3.63 0.01 20.67
C GLY A 137 -3.12 1.41 20.96
N ASP A 138 -3.97 2.31 21.47
CA ASP A 138 -3.62 3.69 21.82
C ASP A 138 -3.14 4.57 20.65
N GLU A 139 -3.21 4.10 19.39
CA GLU A 139 -2.72 4.85 18.23
C GLU A 139 -3.36 6.24 18.12
N THR A 140 -4.65 6.38 18.51
CA THR A 140 -5.37 7.66 18.52
C THR A 140 -4.79 8.74 19.44
N LYS A 141 -3.91 8.36 20.37
CA LYS A 141 -3.21 9.31 21.25
C LYS A 141 -2.01 9.95 20.57
N PHE A 142 -1.48 9.34 19.52
CA PHE A 142 -0.22 9.70 18.87
C PHE A 142 -0.39 10.09 17.41
N TYR A 143 -1.44 9.58 16.75
CA TYR A 143 -1.66 9.73 15.32
C TYR A 143 -3.02 10.37 15.01
N GLU A 144 -3.00 11.31 14.09
CA GLU A 144 -4.21 11.94 13.55
C GLU A 144 -4.83 11.05 12.47
N SER A 145 -6.17 11.07 12.42
CA SER A 145 -6.95 10.40 11.37
C SER A 145 -6.78 11.09 10.02
N GLY A 146 -6.69 10.29 8.95
CA GLY A 146 -6.92 10.76 7.58
C GLY A 146 -8.41 11.06 7.35
N ASN A 147 -8.71 11.74 6.26
CA ASN A 147 -10.08 12.14 5.89
C ASN A 147 -10.38 11.96 4.40
N GLU A 148 -9.48 11.32 3.65
CA GLU A 148 -9.60 11.15 2.20
C GLU A 148 -9.29 9.71 1.78
N ILE A 149 -9.99 9.25 0.73
CA ILE A 149 -9.66 8.02 0.01
C ILE A 149 -8.89 8.43 -1.24
N ASN A 150 -7.62 8.04 -1.30
CA ASN A 150 -6.73 8.38 -2.40
C ASN A 150 -6.61 7.19 -3.36
N LEU A 151 -6.57 7.48 -4.65
CA LEU A 151 -6.49 6.52 -5.74
C LEU A 151 -5.38 6.91 -6.70
N PHE A 152 -4.75 5.92 -7.33
CA PHE A 152 -3.79 6.16 -8.41
C PHE A 152 -3.93 5.11 -9.51
N ASN A 153 -3.39 5.40 -10.69
CA ASN A 153 -3.43 4.51 -11.83
C ASN A 153 -2.03 3.99 -12.16
N ALA A 154 -1.89 2.68 -12.33
CA ALA A 154 -0.67 2.04 -12.79
C ALA A 154 -0.98 0.72 -13.52
N PHE A 155 -0.28 0.45 -14.62
CA PHE A 155 -0.39 -0.81 -15.39
C PHE A 155 -1.83 -1.22 -15.76
N GLY A 156 -2.69 -0.24 -16.02
CA GLY A 156 -4.09 -0.44 -16.33
C GLY A 156 -5.02 -0.56 -15.13
N PHE A 157 -4.52 -0.74 -13.91
CA PHE A 157 -5.32 -0.80 -12.69
C PHE A 157 -5.54 0.59 -12.08
N THR A 158 -6.74 0.82 -11.54
CA THR A 158 -6.98 1.85 -10.53
C THR A 158 -6.80 1.23 -9.16
N ILE A 159 -5.92 1.79 -8.34
CA ILE A 159 -5.43 1.18 -7.10
C ILE A 159 -5.75 2.10 -5.91
N ALA A 160 -6.29 1.53 -4.83
CA ALA A 160 -6.54 2.21 -3.57
C ALA A 160 -5.65 1.61 -2.47
N PRO A 161 -4.76 2.37 -1.81
CA PRO A 161 -4.04 1.90 -0.63
C PRO A 161 -4.85 2.17 0.64
N PHE A 162 -4.89 1.18 1.54
CA PHE A 162 -5.39 1.30 2.91
C PHE A 162 -4.36 0.76 3.91
N ILE A 163 -4.55 1.09 5.19
CA ILE A 163 -3.59 0.75 6.25
C ILE A 163 -4.28 -0.04 7.36
N CYS A 164 -3.86 -1.29 7.57
CA CYS A 164 -4.07 -2.12 8.74
C CYS A 164 -5.51 -2.10 9.30
N TYR A 165 -5.77 -1.29 10.32
CA TYR A 165 -7.07 -1.23 10.99
C TYR A 165 -8.22 -0.77 10.07
N ASP A 166 -7.92 -0.05 8.99
CA ASP A 166 -8.88 0.31 7.94
C ASP A 166 -9.60 -0.92 7.37
N LEU A 167 -8.94 -2.10 7.38
CA LEU A 167 -9.52 -3.36 6.91
C LEU A 167 -10.84 -3.72 7.63
N ARG A 168 -11.08 -3.24 8.85
CA ARG A 168 -12.29 -3.53 9.61
C ARG A 168 -13.51 -2.74 9.17
N PHE A 169 -13.34 -1.69 8.37
CA PHE A 169 -14.37 -0.74 7.98
C PHE A 169 -14.75 -0.94 6.50
N PRO A 170 -15.82 -1.71 6.20
CA PRO A 170 -16.21 -2.03 4.83
C PRO A 170 -16.60 -0.80 4.01
N GLU A 171 -17.03 0.28 4.66
CA GLU A 171 -17.53 1.48 4.01
C GLU A 171 -16.52 2.11 3.06
N ILE A 172 -15.27 2.24 3.51
CA ILE A 172 -14.20 2.83 2.69
C ILE A 172 -13.85 1.96 1.49
N PHE A 173 -13.91 0.63 1.64
CA PHE A 173 -13.71 -0.32 0.54
C PHE A 173 -14.84 -0.23 -0.49
N GLN A 174 -16.08 -0.11 -0.03
CA GLN A 174 -17.26 0.07 -0.89
C GLN A 174 -17.14 1.35 -1.73
N ILE A 175 -16.66 2.45 -1.12
CA ILE A 175 -16.45 3.73 -1.82
C ILE A 175 -15.30 3.59 -2.83
N ALA A 176 -14.13 3.11 -2.40
CA ALA A 176 -12.94 2.99 -3.26
C ALA A 176 -13.21 2.10 -4.47
N SER A 177 -13.86 0.96 -4.26
CA SER A 177 -14.12 -0.05 -5.30
C SER A 177 -15.15 0.38 -6.36
N ARG A 178 -15.74 1.56 -6.25
CA ARG A 178 -16.53 2.14 -7.36
C ARG A 178 -15.67 2.28 -8.62
N THR A 179 -14.40 2.60 -8.43
CA THR A 179 -13.41 2.73 -9.51
C THR A 179 -12.21 1.81 -9.36
N ALA A 180 -11.75 1.55 -8.12
CA ALA A 180 -10.60 0.69 -7.87
C ALA A 180 -10.86 -0.76 -8.34
N THR A 181 -9.84 -1.32 -9.01
CA THR A 181 -9.80 -2.73 -9.47
C THR A 181 -8.78 -3.55 -8.68
N LEU A 182 -7.91 -2.88 -7.92
CA LEU A 182 -7.02 -3.44 -6.92
C LEU A 182 -7.07 -2.57 -5.66
N ILE A 183 -7.19 -3.19 -4.49
CA ILE A 183 -7.05 -2.51 -3.20
C ILE A 183 -5.91 -3.17 -2.44
N THR A 184 -4.99 -2.38 -1.92
CA THR A 184 -3.88 -2.86 -1.08
C THR A 184 -4.15 -2.52 0.38
N VAL A 185 -3.76 -3.41 1.30
CA VAL A 185 -3.84 -3.19 2.74
C VAL A 185 -2.49 -3.50 3.35
N ALA A 186 -1.74 -2.48 3.73
CA ALA A 186 -0.44 -2.62 4.38
C ALA A 186 -0.60 -2.62 5.90
N ALA A 187 0.01 -3.59 6.60
CA ALA A 187 -0.27 -3.80 8.01
C ALA A 187 0.94 -4.24 8.84
N ASN A 188 0.83 -4.00 10.16
CA ASN A 188 1.46 -4.74 11.23
C ASN A 188 0.34 -5.46 12.00
N TRP A 189 -0.15 -6.58 11.46
CA TRP A 189 -1.32 -7.30 11.99
C TRP A 189 -0.87 -8.50 12.82
N PRO A 190 -1.09 -8.49 14.16
CA PRO A 190 -0.60 -9.53 15.05
C PRO A 190 -1.25 -10.90 14.82
N CYS A 191 -0.48 -11.97 15.12
CA CYS A 191 -0.90 -13.36 14.92
C CYS A 191 -2.13 -13.77 15.75
N GLU A 192 -2.38 -13.14 16.90
CA GLU A 192 -3.57 -13.40 17.74
C GLU A 192 -4.88 -13.08 17.01
N ARG A 193 -4.81 -12.27 15.96
CA ARG A 193 -5.98 -11.90 15.14
C ARG A 193 -5.82 -12.35 13.69
N ARG A 194 -5.02 -13.41 13.46
CA ARG A 194 -4.74 -13.97 12.14
C ARG A 194 -6.00 -14.31 11.35
N GLU A 195 -6.97 -14.98 11.98
CA GLU A 195 -8.21 -15.37 11.31
C GLU A 195 -9.05 -14.15 10.88
N HIS A 196 -9.01 -13.05 11.64
CA HIS A 196 -9.66 -11.81 11.22
C HIS A 196 -8.98 -11.22 9.96
N TRP A 197 -7.65 -11.26 9.88
CA TRP A 197 -6.89 -10.80 8.73
C TRP A 197 -7.31 -11.51 7.45
N ILE A 198 -7.23 -12.83 7.45
CA ILE A 198 -7.53 -13.68 6.31
C ILE A 198 -9.01 -13.53 5.89
N THR A 199 -9.93 -13.62 6.87
CA THR A 199 -11.37 -13.56 6.61
C THR A 199 -11.78 -12.21 6.05
N LEU A 200 -11.29 -11.10 6.64
CA LEU A 200 -11.65 -9.76 6.18
C LEU A 200 -11.08 -9.46 4.80
N LEU A 201 -9.84 -9.82 4.50
CA LEU A 201 -9.29 -9.64 3.16
C LEU A 201 -10.12 -10.37 2.10
N LYS A 202 -10.51 -11.63 2.37
CA LYS A 202 -11.39 -12.39 1.47
C LYS A 202 -12.77 -11.74 1.31
N ALA A 203 -13.37 -11.29 2.41
CA ALA A 203 -14.64 -10.59 2.36
C ALA A 203 -14.55 -9.31 1.51
N ARG A 204 -13.48 -8.51 1.69
CA ARG A 204 -13.27 -7.31 0.88
C ARG A 204 -13.13 -7.62 -0.62
N ALA A 205 -12.48 -8.72 -1.00
CA ALA A 205 -12.39 -9.13 -2.39
C ALA A 205 -13.77 -9.47 -2.99
N ILE A 206 -14.53 -10.31 -2.28
CA ILE A 206 -15.82 -10.81 -2.74
C ILE A 206 -16.86 -9.67 -2.86
N GLU A 207 -17.05 -8.89 -1.80
CA GLU A 207 -18.08 -7.84 -1.75
C GLU A 207 -17.80 -6.66 -2.67
N ASN A 208 -16.51 -6.43 -3.00
CA ASN A 208 -16.08 -5.32 -3.84
C ASN A 208 -15.75 -5.74 -5.27
N GLN A 209 -15.73 -7.03 -5.55
CA GLN A 209 -15.38 -7.59 -6.87
C GLN A 209 -14.10 -6.94 -7.44
N CYS A 210 -13.04 -6.95 -6.65
CA CYS A 210 -11.72 -6.44 -7.03
C CYS A 210 -10.62 -7.30 -6.42
N TYR A 211 -9.41 -7.20 -6.95
CA TYR A 211 -8.25 -7.82 -6.31
C TYR A 211 -7.98 -7.16 -4.95
N ILE A 212 -7.61 -7.98 -3.97
CA ILE A 212 -7.11 -7.50 -2.67
C ILE A 212 -5.68 -8.01 -2.48
N ALA A 213 -4.78 -7.11 -2.16
CA ALA A 213 -3.41 -7.42 -1.78
C ALA A 213 -3.20 -7.02 -0.32
N GLY A 214 -3.13 -7.99 0.57
CA GLY A 214 -2.84 -7.79 1.99
C GLY A 214 -1.35 -7.97 2.25
N ILE A 215 -0.66 -6.93 2.72
CA ILE A 215 0.77 -6.93 3.00
C ILE A 215 0.96 -6.86 4.50
N ASN A 216 1.52 -7.90 5.10
CA ASN A 216 1.78 -7.95 6.53
C ASN A 216 3.25 -8.28 6.80
N ARG A 217 3.76 -7.86 7.94
CA ARG A 217 5.07 -8.27 8.41
C ARG A 217 5.05 -9.66 9.06
N VAL A 218 6.22 -10.25 9.26
CA VAL A 218 6.47 -11.47 10.03
C VAL A 218 7.40 -11.16 11.22
N GLY A 219 7.66 -12.12 12.09
CA GLY A 219 8.60 -12.04 13.21
C GLY A 219 8.01 -11.37 14.46
N GLU A 220 8.86 -10.77 15.27
CA GLU A 220 8.49 -10.13 16.53
C GLU A 220 8.74 -8.60 16.46
N GLY A 221 7.92 -7.82 17.14
CA GLY A 221 8.12 -6.38 17.28
C GLY A 221 7.26 -5.80 18.39
N ASN A 222 7.87 -5.00 19.26
CA ASN A 222 7.20 -4.37 20.40
C ASN A 222 6.37 -5.35 21.26
N GLY A 223 6.91 -6.57 21.50
CA GLY A 223 6.26 -7.62 22.30
C GLY A 223 5.08 -8.32 21.64
N LEU A 224 4.86 -8.11 20.35
CA LEU A 224 3.84 -8.79 19.54
C LEU A 224 4.49 -9.70 18.52
N ASN A 225 3.83 -10.84 18.25
CA ASN A 225 4.22 -11.78 17.21
C ASN A 225 3.37 -11.58 15.95
N TYR A 226 4.00 -11.75 14.79
CA TYR A 226 3.40 -11.55 13.48
C TYR A 226 3.63 -12.79 12.61
N SER A 227 2.57 -13.35 12.06
CA SER A 227 2.61 -14.56 11.23
C SER A 227 2.71 -14.29 9.72
N GLY A 228 2.81 -13.03 9.33
CA GLY A 228 2.74 -12.67 7.92
C GLY A 228 1.35 -12.89 7.37
N ASP A 229 1.15 -13.97 6.64
CA ASP A 229 -0.08 -14.23 5.87
C ASP A 229 -0.36 -13.11 4.87
N SER A 230 0.70 -12.53 4.30
CA SER A 230 0.55 -11.66 3.16
C SER A 230 -0.06 -12.46 2.01
N MET A 231 -1.04 -11.89 1.31
CA MET A 231 -1.76 -12.62 0.27
C MET A 231 -2.32 -11.73 -0.82
N VAL A 232 -2.41 -12.31 -2.01
CA VAL A 232 -3.15 -11.75 -3.13
C VAL A 232 -4.41 -12.57 -3.34
N ILE A 233 -5.56 -11.91 -3.39
CA ILE A 233 -6.88 -12.52 -3.49
C ILE A 233 -7.57 -12.00 -4.75
N ASP A 234 -8.15 -12.91 -5.53
CA ASP A 234 -8.91 -12.56 -6.73
C ASP A 234 -10.31 -11.98 -6.41
N PRO A 235 -11.01 -11.38 -7.38
CA PRO A 235 -12.33 -10.80 -7.17
C PRO A 235 -13.43 -11.81 -6.74
N LEU A 236 -13.15 -13.12 -6.80
CA LEU A 236 -14.05 -14.19 -6.35
C LEU A 236 -13.73 -14.69 -4.94
N GLY A 237 -12.68 -14.14 -4.31
CA GLY A 237 -12.25 -14.50 -2.96
C GLY A 237 -11.27 -15.69 -2.88
N ASN A 238 -10.73 -16.13 -4.01
CA ASN A 238 -9.70 -17.16 -4.04
C ASN A 238 -8.33 -16.57 -3.74
N ILE A 239 -7.56 -17.20 -2.85
CA ILE A 239 -6.17 -16.82 -2.60
C ILE A 239 -5.33 -17.31 -3.78
N ILE A 240 -4.72 -16.37 -4.52
CA ILE A 240 -3.84 -16.67 -5.67
C ILE A 240 -2.44 -17.02 -5.19
N SER A 241 -1.93 -16.26 -4.22
CA SER A 241 -0.60 -16.42 -3.65
C SER A 241 -0.61 -15.99 -2.20
N THR A 242 0.13 -16.70 -1.35
CA THR A 242 0.29 -16.37 0.07
C THR A 242 1.58 -16.95 0.62
N PHE A 243 2.06 -16.39 1.74
CA PHE A 243 3.24 -16.86 2.46
C PHE A 243 2.97 -16.82 3.96
N TYR A 244 3.30 -17.87 4.68
CA TYR A 244 3.01 -18.00 6.10
C TYR A 244 4.28 -18.12 6.94
N ASN A 245 4.42 -17.26 7.96
CA ASN A 245 5.42 -17.32 9.02
C ASN A 245 6.90 -17.39 8.58
N GLU A 246 7.19 -16.89 7.39
CA GLU A 246 8.55 -16.81 6.84
C GLU A 246 8.75 -15.47 6.12
N GLU A 247 9.98 -14.97 6.06
CA GLU A 247 10.31 -13.83 5.22
C GLU A 247 10.32 -14.23 3.74
N GLY A 248 9.82 -13.35 2.89
CA GLY A 248 9.85 -13.58 1.45
C GLY A 248 8.93 -12.68 0.65
N LEU A 249 8.94 -12.89 -0.67
CA LEU A 249 8.07 -12.20 -1.61
C LEU A 249 6.86 -13.08 -1.93
N VAL A 250 5.66 -12.55 -1.67
CA VAL A 250 4.42 -13.11 -2.23
C VAL A 250 4.24 -12.51 -3.61
N ILE A 251 4.42 -13.32 -4.64
CA ILE A 251 4.36 -12.86 -6.04
C ILE A 251 3.09 -13.39 -6.70
N ALA A 252 2.41 -12.52 -7.45
CA ALA A 252 1.23 -12.87 -8.23
C ALA A 252 1.16 -12.10 -9.54
N ASP A 253 0.67 -12.76 -10.58
CA ASP A 253 0.21 -12.13 -11.81
C ASP A 253 -1.29 -11.85 -11.72
N ILE A 254 -1.70 -10.60 -11.96
CA ILE A 254 -3.09 -10.18 -11.94
C ILE A 254 -3.49 -9.50 -13.25
N CYS A 255 -4.77 -9.63 -13.61
CA CYS A 255 -5.31 -9.13 -14.87
C CYS A 255 -6.55 -8.25 -14.62
N GLN A 256 -6.52 -7.00 -15.08
CA GLN A 256 -7.66 -6.08 -14.91
C GLN A 256 -8.91 -6.57 -15.65
N ASP A 257 -8.76 -7.21 -16.80
CA ASP A 257 -9.90 -7.71 -17.59
C ASP A 257 -10.73 -8.75 -16.83
N GLU A 258 -10.13 -9.47 -15.88
CA GLU A 258 -10.89 -10.40 -15.02
C GLU A 258 -11.87 -9.65 -14.11
N VAL A 259 -11.45 -8.53 -13.53
CA VAL A 259 -12.33 -7.68 -12.72
C VAL A 259 -13.49 -7.16 -13.55
N ILE A 260 -13.19 -6.67 -14.77
CA ILE A 260 -14.20 -6.13 -15.68
C ILE A 260 -15.22 -7.23 -16.04
N LYS A 261 -14.76 -8.40 -16.47
CA LYS A 261 -15.63 -9.55 -16.84
C LYS A 261 -16.52 -10.01 -15.68
N ILE A 262 -15.96 -10.05 -14.44
CA ILE A 262 -16.72 -10.46 -13.25
C ILE A 262 -17.81 -9.44 -12.96
N ARG A 263 -17.49 -8.13 -12.98
CA ARG A 263 -18.45 -7.04 -12.73
C ARG A 263 -19.54 -6.95 -13.80
N GLU A 264 -19.20 -7.23 -15.07
CA GLU A 264 -20.19 -7.28 -16.16
C GLU A 264 -21.15 -8.48 -16.04
N LYS A 265 -20.60 -9.65 -15.66
CA LYS A 265 -21.36 -10.88 -15.51
C LYS A 265 -22.27 -10.87 -14.28
N PHE A 266 -21.80 -10.34 -13.16
CA PHE A 266 -22.53 -10.25 -11.91
C PHE A 266 -22.49 -8.81 -11.40
N ARG A 267 -23.50 -8.03 -11.71
CA ARG A 267 -23.59 -6.59 -11.50
C ARG A 267 -24.02 -6.24 -10.06
N LEU A 268 -23.31 -6.81 -9.07
CA LEU A 268 -23.60 -6.66 -7.65
C LEU A 268 -23.73 -5.19 -7.20
N LYS A 269 -22.94 -4.30 -7.77
CA LYS A 269 -22.93 -2.88 -7.41
C LYS A 269 -24.20 -2.14 -7.84
N ASP A 270 -24.91 -2.62 -8.86
CA ASP A 270 -26.16 -2.01 -9.33
C ASP A 270 -27.33 -2.29 -8.37
N ASP A 271 -27.24 -3.36 -7.57
CA ASP A 271 -28.26 -3.72 -6.59
C ASP A 271 -28.19 -2.88 -5.30
N ARG A 272 -27.14 -2.08 -5.13
CA ARG A 272 -26.92 -1.25 -3.94
C ARG A 272 -27.96 -0.14 -3.83
N LYS A 273 -28.47 0.07 -2.63
CA LYS A 273 -29.47 1.10 -2.30
C LYS A 273 -28.80 2.29 -1.59
N GLU A 274 -27.86 2.98 -2.26
CA GLU A 274 -26.99 4.00 -1.67
C GLU A 274 -27.79 5.10 -0.93
N THR A 275 -28.85 5.63 -1.55
CA THR A 275 -29.69 6.65 -0.92
C THR A 275 -30.33 6.15 0.37
N LEU A 276 -30.81 4.88 0.37
CA LEU A 276 -31.40 4.29 1.58
C LEU A 276 -30.34 4.16 2.68
N TYR A 277 -29.13 3.68 2.34
CA TYR A 277 -28.05 3.51 3.32
C TYR A 277 -27.66 4.86 3.94
N CYS A 278 -27.48 5.90 3.12
CA CYS A 278 -27.18 7.25 3.62
C CYS A 278 -28.27 7.76 4.59
N ASN A 279 -29.56 7.56 4.25
CA ASN A 279 -30.67 7.97 5.11
C ASN A 279 -30.68 7.21 6.44
N LEU A 280 -30.38 5.91 6.44
CA LEU A 280 -30.33 5.10 7.65
C LEU A 280 -29.17 5.45 8.58
N TYR A 281 -28.03 5.89 8.03
CA TYR A 281 -26.89 6.37 8.83
C TYR A 281 -27.13 7.76 9.44
N SER A 282 -28.12 8.51 8.96
CA SER A 282 -28.45 9.84 9.45
C SER A 282 -29.45 9.84 10.63
N VAL A 283 -29.88 8.67 11.07
CA VAL A 283 -30.74 8.44 12.25
C VAL A 283 -29.90 8.09 13.46
#